data_db2516ea32b7695da71286ab63bde160
#
_entry.id   db2516ea32b7695da71286ab63bde160
#
_cell.length_a   1.000
_cell.length_b   1.000
_cell.length_c   1.000
_cell.angle_alpha   90.00
_cell.angle_beta   90.00
_cell.angle_gamma   90.00
#
_symmetry.space_group_name_H-M   'P 1'
#
loop_
_entity.id
_entity.type
_entity.pdbx_description
1 polymer ?
#
loop_
_entity_poly.entity_id
_entity_poly.type
_entity_poly.pdbx_seq_one_letter_code
_entity_poly.pdbx_strand_id
1 'polypeptide(L)'
;MGMKNWIFYTIAILFFQFGFSQSNQIEDFDSIVSYDVKKKETLYSISKKFKITVNDIFLLNPELRGQKLKKKSIISIPLKKVKKNFYLDSSINQKTNDKNKLLSPISNNKNPKKNKVNLAFLAPIKIDEIEYDSINQTKEFLKKINLTTISIDFYNGMKMAIDEQYNDDIKINLDIFDTKNRIDVIKMIKDNIDFNNYDFIIGPLITRNFNYFNSNNIKTKIVSPLISSDIEFRDNTIITTAPDSLKRKFVFEMIDQMIELKNDQCVLIISDQKNEKTKNELLIKFPNAEKIDISDENLFVDPKITDSLMYNNKENWVFLETNRSNVISSVSSLLNSQINEERKIKLISSVSVENYDNPNISYEKLGNLNFTYPSNSFPDESDALNVFKSNYLDQFGNYPNRVSIKAYDLIKDLLYRYLYYRNYNGFDIDYENSLLNNKYNYKDVDEQGLRNQSFYMVKHKELEVIDLTKK
;
A
#
# COMPACT_ATOMS: atom_id res chain seq x y z
N MET A 1 2.47 -14.81 69.45
CA MET A 1 3.22 -14.69 68.21
C MET A 1 2.65 -15.72 67.22
N GLY A 2 1.55 -15.43 66.50
CA GLY A 2 0.91 -16.48 65.69
C GLY A 2 -0.27 -16.06 64.85
N MET A 3 -0.85 -14.91 65.03
CA MET A 3 -2.08 -14.53 64.29
C MET A 3 -1.91 -13.45 63.22
N LYS A 4 -0.77 -12.72 63.19
CA LYS A 4 -0.52 -11.71 62.16
C LYS A 4 0.04 -12.27 60.84
N ASN A 5 0.68 -13.42 60.85
CA ASN A 5 1.26 -14.03 59.63
C ASN A 5 0.24 -14.80 58.82
N TRP A 6 -0.89 -15.21 59.38
CA TRP A 6 -1.91 -15.95 58.65
C TRP A 6 -2.80 -15.05 57.77
N ILE A 7 -2.97 -13.83 58.20
CA ILE A 7 -3.72 -12.80 57.40
C ILE A 7 -2.94 -12.37 56.17
N PHE A 8 -1.60 -12.36 56.24
CA PHE A 8 -0.77 -12.04 55.07
C PHE A 8 -0.78 -13.14 54.02
N TYR A 9 -0.83 -14.41 54.42
CA TYR A 9 -0.92 -15.55 53.46
C TYR A 9 -2.30 -15.66 52.82
N THR A 10 -3.36 -15.37 53.53
CA THR A 10 -4.73 -15.35 52.97
C THR A 10 -4.96 -14.17 52.01
N ILE A 11 -4.35 -13.03 52.26
CA ILE A 11 -4.41 -11.86 51.33
C ILE A 11 -3.54 -12.13 50.07
N ALA A 12 -2.39 -12.80 50.20
CA ALA A 12 -1.56 -13.17 49.06
C ALA A 12 -2.24 -14.21 48.16
N ILE A 13 -3.04 -15.13 48.72
CA ILE A 13 -3.78 -16.15 47.92
C ILE A 13 -5.03 -15.50 47.26
N LEU A 14 -5.65 -14.50 47.88
CA LEU A 14 -6.79 -13.76 47.29
C LEU A 14 -6.35 -12.84 46.13
N PHE A 15 -5.13 -12.30 46.15
CA PHE A 15 -4.60 -11.55 45.00
C PHE A 15 -4.20 -12.43 43.79
N PHE A 16 -3.99 -13.73 44.00
CA PHE A 16 -3.67 -14.69 42.90
C PHE A 16 -4.92 -15.23 42.18
N GLN A 17 -6.14 -15.00 42.73
CA GLN A 17 -7.37 -15.49 42.10
C GLN A 17 -8.14 -14.46 41.27
N PHE A 18 -7.72 -13.19 41.25
CA PHE A 18 -8.34 -12.17 40.39
C PHE A 18 -7.54 -11.83 39.11
N GLY A 19 -6.52 -12.62 38.77
CA GLY A 19 -5.64 -12.41 37.63
C GLY A 19 -5.93 -13.29 36.39
N PHE A 20 -6.95 -14.13 36.38
CA PHE A 20 -7.18 -15.07 35.28
C PHE A 20 -8.62 -15.02 34.76
N SER A 21 -8.94 -13.96 34.05
CA SER A 21 -10.11 -13.96 33.17
C SER A 21 -9.91 -13.04 31.97
N GLN A 22 -8.80 -13.26 31.24
CA GLN A 22 -8.62 -12.82 29.84
C GLN A 22 -7.47 -13.64 29.22
N SER A 23 -7.68 -14.91 28.99
CA SER A 23 -6.60 -15.83 28.55
C SER A 23 -6.88 -16.58 27.25
N ASN A 24 -7.49 -15.95 26.25
CA ASN A 24 -7.60 -16.58 24.94
C ASN A 24 -6.71 -15.97 23.83
N GLN A 25 -5.81 -15.03 24.17
CA GLN A 25 -4.90 -14.43 23.18
C GLN A 25 -3.40 -14.55 23.53
N ILE A 26 -3.05 -15.13 24.66
CA ILE A 26 -1.64 -15.27 25.10
C ILE A 26 -1.00 -16.57 24.62
N GLU A 27 -1.78 -17.54 24.13
CA GLU A 27 -1.27 -18.86 23.72
C GLU A 27 -0.46 -18.88 22.40
N ASP A 28 -0.40 -17.77 21.68
CA ASP A 28 0.30 -17.69 20.38
C ASP A 28 1.76 -17.20 20.46
N PHE A 29 2.30 -16.94 21.66
CA PHE A 29 3.66 -16.44 21.82
C PHE A 29 4.60 -17.50 22.41
N ASP A 30 5.79 -17.66 21.79
CA ASP A 30 6.80 -18.62 22.26
C ASP A 30 7.51 -18.19 23.53
N SER A 31 7.72 -16.89 23.69
CA SER A 31 8.44 -16.31 24.83
C SER A 31 8.15 -14.83 24.95
N ILE A 32 8.42 -14.29 26.14
CA ILE A 32 8.31 -12.86 26.44
C ILE A 32 9.71 -12.37 26.82
N VAL A 33 10.12 -11.24 26.20
CA VAL A 33 11.40 -10.61 26.45
C VAL A 33 11.20 -9.24 27.05
N SER A 34 11.93 -8.94 28.13
CA SER A 34 12.00 -7.58 28.70
C SER A 34 12.90 -6.70 27.82
N TYR A 35 12.39 -5.55 27.41
CA TYR A 35 13.07 -4.64 26.52
C TYR A 35 13.22 -3.23 27.10
N ASP A 36 14.47 -2.73 27.16
CA ASP A 36 14.78 -1.36 27.55
C ASP A 36 14.59 -0.39 26.38
N VAL A 37 13.63 0.51 26.51
CA VAL A 37 13.30 1.51 25.48
C VAL A 37 14.44 2.51 25.31
N LYS A 38 14.99 2.58 24.08
CA LYS A 38 16.10 3.48 23.74
C LYS A 38 15.60 4.90 23.45
N LYS A 39 16.54 5.85 23.37
CA LYS A 39 16.24 7.26 23.05
C LYS A 39 15.64 7.35 21.65
N LYS A 40 14.48 8.04 21.49
CA LYS A 40 13.75 8.24 20.24
C LYS A 40 13.03 7.00 19.68
N GLU A 41 12.95 5.89 20.39
CA GLU A 41 12.12 4.77 19.98
C GLU A 41 10.64 5.05 20.29
N THR A 42 9.78 4.54 19.43
CA THR A 42 8.31 4.56 19.55
C THR A 42 7.80 3.12 19.62
N LEU A 43 6.57 2.91 20.13
CA LEU A 43 5.94 1.59 20.09
C LEU A 43 5.94 0.99 18.68
N TYR A 44 5.74 1.84 17.67
CA TYR A 44 5.81 1.43 16.27
C TYR A 44 7.21 0.97 15.86
N SER A 45 8.28 1.73 16.18
CA SER A 45 9.65 1.32 15.85
C SER A 45 10.07 0.03 16.57
N ILE A 46 9.57 -0.17 17.80
CA ILE A 46 9.81 -1.38 18.59
C ILE A 46 9.04 -2.56 17.99
N SER A 47 7.76 -2.38 17.61
CA SER A 47 6.96 -3.43 16.98
C SER A 47 7.62 -3.92 15.67
N LYS A 48 8.14 -3.01 14.86
CA LYS A 48 8.92 -3.35 13.66
C LYS A 48 10.18 -4.14 13.97
N LYS A 49 10.93 -3.70 14.98
CA LYS A 49 12.18 -4.35 15.40
C LYS A 49 11.98 -5.80 15.84
N PHE A 50 10.88 -6.09 16.52
CA PHE A 50 10.57 -7.43 17.03
C PHE A 50 9.60 -8.22 16.14
N LYS A 51 9.20 -7.65 14.97
CA LYS A 51 8.29 -8.29 14.01
C LYS A 51 6.94 -8.69 14.63
N ILE A 52 6.38 -7.81 15.45
CA ILE A 52 5.09 -7.95 16.13
C ILE A 52 4.23 -6.72 15.86
N THR A 53 2.95 -6.78 16.17
CA THR A 53 2.07 -5.60 16.08
C THR A 53 2.18 -4.73 17.34
N VAL A 54 1.78 -3.46 17.24
CA VAL A 54 1.68 -2.58 18.41
C VAL A 54 0.63 -3.11 19.40
N ASN A 55 -0.43 -3.76 18.90
CA ASN A 55 -1.42 -4.42 19.73
C ASN A 55 -0.84 -5.60 20.52
N ASP A 56 0.09 -6.37 19.95
CA ASP A 56 0.78 -7.43 20.69
C ASP A 56 1.59 -6.86 21.87
N ILE A 57 2.18 -5.66 21.70
CA ILE A 57 2.87 -4.97 22.80
C ILE A 57 1.85 -4.54 23.86
N PHE A 58 0.71 -3.99 23.48
CA PHE A 58 -0.35 -3.59 24.41
C PHE A 58 -1.00 -4.74 25.17
N LEU A 59 -0.99 -5.97 24.62
CA LEU A 59 -1.48 -7.16 25.32
C LEU A 59 -0.66 -7.46 26.60
N LEU A 60 0.65 -7.23 26.52
CA LEU A 60 1.57 -7.45 27.64
C LEU A 60 1.87 -6.18 28.46
N ASN A 61 1.49 -5.00 27.96
CA ASN A 61 1.72 -3.71 28.59
C ASN A 61 0.46 -2.82 28.44
N PRO A 62 -0.66 -3.20 29.04
CA PRO A 62 -1.93 -2.47 28.87
C PRO A 62 -1.87 -1.01 29.36
N GLU A 63 -0.96 -0.72 30.29
CA GLU A 63 -0.71 0.61 30.85
C GLU A 63 -0.12 1.59 29.83
N LEU A 64 0.42 1.12 28.72
CA LEU A 64 0.98 1.99 27.66
C LEU A 64 -0.09 2.58 26.74
N ARG A 65 -1.34 2.10 26.82
CA ARG A 65 -2.43 2.65 26.00
C ARG A 65 -2.72 4.09 26.41
N GLY A 66 -2.61 5.01 25.44
CA GLY A 66 -2.81 6.44 25.68
C GLY A 66 -1.65 7.17 26.39
N GLN A 67 -0.53 6.49 26.68
CA GLN A 67 0.63 7.10 27.33
C GLN A 67 1.81 7.23 26.36
N LYS A 68 2.61 8.30 26.56
CA LYS A 68 3.88 8.45 25.84
C LYS A 68 4.91 7.47 26.37
N LEU A 69 5.53 6.71 25.46
CA LEU A 69 6.62 5.79 25.78
C LEU A 69 7.81 6.56 26.37
N LYS A 70 8.24 6.18 27.57
CA LYS A 70 9.34 6.85 28.28
C LYS A 70 10.67 6.17 27.95
N LYS A 71 11.73 6.97 27.71
CA LYS A 71 13.09 6.46 27.57
C LYS A 71 13.52 5.71 28.85
N LYS A 72 14.20 4.57 28.67
CA LYS A 72 14.61 3.66 29.75
C LYS A 72 13.45 3.00 30.52
N SER A 73 12.21 3.06 30.04
CA SER A 73 11.18 2.17 30.56
C SER A 73 11.44 0.75 30.06
N ILE A 74 11.14 -0.23 30.90
CA ILE A 74 11.17 -1.63 30.54
C ILE A 74 9.78 -2.04 30.11
N ILE A 75 9.66 -2.62 28.94
CA ILE A 75 8.41 -3.14 28.41
C ILE A 75 8.54 -4.63 28.06
N SER A 76 7.44 -5.37 28.17
CA SER A 76 7.37 -6.77 27.83
C SER A 76 7.06 -6.94 26.34
N ILE A 77 7.93 -7.62 25.62
CA ILE A 77 7.79 -7.87 24.17
C ILE A 77 7.49 -9.35 23.94
N PRO A 78 6.34 -9.71 23.33
CA PRO A 78 6.08 -11.08 22.95
C PRO A 78 6.87 -11.47 21.70
N LEU A 79 7.45 -12.67 21.69
CA LEU A 79 8.10 -13.23 20.50
C LEU A 79 7.19 -14.31 19.90
N LYS A 80 6.85 -14.15 18.63
CA LYS A 80 6.02 -15.12 17.89
C LYS A 80 6.89 -16.22 17.28
N LYS A 81 6.38 -17.46 17.24
CA LYS A 81 6.99 -18.55 16.50
C LYS A 81 7.04 -18.23 15.01
N VAL A 82 8.23 -18.24 14.43
CA VAL A 82 8.37 -18.31 12.98
C VAL A 82 8.04 -19.74 12.57
N LYS A 83 6.79 -20.03 12.22
CA LYS A 83 6.41 -21.33 11.65
C LYS A 83 7.15 -21.47 10.31
N LYS A 84 8.21 -22.28 10.30
CA LYS A 84 8.77 -22.85 9.08
C LYS A 84 7.71 -23.80 8.51
N ASN A 85 7.36 -23.60 7.25
CA ASN A 85 6.43 -24.36 6.42
C ASN A 85 4.95 -23.95 6.57
N PHE A 86 4.52 -23.01 5.75
CA PHE A 86 3.15 -22.96 5.29
C PHE A 86 3.05 -23.65 3.93
N TYR A 87 3.02 -24.99 3.95
CA TYR A 87 2.22 -25.70 2.97
C TYR A 87 0.76 -25.51 3.41
N LEU A 88 -0.07 -24.98 2.53
CA LEU A 88 -1.51 -24.91 2.71
C LEU A 88 -2.02 -26.33 2.92
N ASP A 89 -2.20 -26.72 4.17
CA ASP A 89 -2.93 -27.93 4.51
C ASP A 89 -4.43 -27.63 4.43
N SER A 90 -5.10 -28.33 3.52
CA SER A 90 -6.49 -28.12 3.11
C SER A 90 -7.49 -28.77 4.08
N SER A 91 -7.28 -28.64 5.39
CA SER A 91 -8.21 -29.21 6.38
C SER A 91 -8.44 -28.31 7.60
N ILE A 92 -9.11 -27.18 7.40
CA ILE A 92 -9.86 -26.54 8.48
C ILE A 92 -11.30 -26.36 8.00
N ASN A 93 -12.12 -27.35 8.35
CA ASN A 93 -13.56 -27.29 8.28
C ASN A 93 -14.15 -26.41 9.39
N GLN A 94 -14.89 -25.41 8.92
CA GLN A 94 -16.16 -24.89 9.47
C GLN A 94 -16.24 -24.56 10.98
N LYS A 95 -16.25 -23.28 11.28
CA LYS A 95 -17.36 -22.50 11.88
C LYS A 95 -16.84 -21.23 12.50
N THR A 96 -16.84 -20.14 11.76
CA THR A 96 -17.13 -18.80 12.31
C THR A 96 -17.61 -17.89 11.19
N ASN A 97 -18.67 -17.17 11.49
CA ASN A 97 -19.44 -16.32 10.61
C ASN A 97 -18.64 -15.26 9.86
N ASP A 98 -18.96 -15.19 8.58
CA ASP A 98 -18.88 -14.06 7.67
C ASP A 98 -18.42 -12.71 8.26
N LYS A 99 -17.19 -12.30 7.89
CA LYS A 99 -16.85 -10.93 7.50
C LYS A 99 -15.42 -10.70 6.98
N ASN A 100 -14.60 -11.73 6.77
CA ASN A 100 -13.30 -11.55 6.09
C ASN A 100 -13.08 -12.70 5.12
N LYS A 101 -13.81 -12.67 4.01
CA LYS A 101 -13.42 -13.45 2.85
C LYS A 101 -12.28 -12.73 2.14
N LEU A 102 -11.06 -12.78 2.72
CA LEU A 102 -9.86 -12.82 1.91
C LEU A 102 -10.10 -13.94 0.91
N LEU A 103 -10.16 -13.60 -0.37
CA LEU A 103 -10.25 -14.58 -1.44
C LEU A 103 -9.00 -15.47 -1.33
N SER A 104 -9.11 -16.51 -0.52
CA SER A 104 -8.29 -17.70 -0.73
C SER A 104 -8.43 -18.06 -2.22
N PRO A 105 -7.36 -18.47 -2.90
CA PRO A 105 -7.44 -18.90 -4.27
C PRO A 105 -8.61 -19.88 -4.36
N ILE A 106 -9.59 -19.51 -5.20
CA ILE A 106 -10.84 -20.23 -5.39
C ILE A 106 -10.56 -21.70 -5.46
N SER A 107 -11.27 -22.44 -4.61
CA SER A 107 -11.34 -23.89 -4.46
C SER A 107 -10.48 -24.71 -5.42
N ASN A 108 -9.70 -25.60 -4.84
CA ASN A 108 -8.75 -26.57 -5.35
C ASN A 108 -9.23 -27.54 -6.47
N ASN A 109 -10.21 -27.19 -7.29
CA ASN A 109 -10.78 -28.08 -8.31
C ASN A 109 -10.77 -27.53 -9.74
N LYS A 110 -10.01 -26.49 -10.05
CA LYS A 110 -9.86 -26.03 -11.43
C LYS A 110 -8.50 -26.49 -11.96
N ASN A 111 -8.48 -27.48 -12.83
CA ASN A 111 -7.31 -27.80 -13.63
C ASN A 111 -6.94 -26.56 -14.48
N PRO A 112 -5.68 -26.14 -14.51
CA PRO A 112 -5.25 -25.04 -15.33
C PRO A 112 -5.56 -25.34 -16.82
N LYS A 113 -6.10 -24.36 -17.52
CA LYS A 113 -6.45 -24.52 -18.95
C LYS A 113 -5.23 -24.38 -19.85
N LYS A 114 -4.14 -23.83 -19.32
CA LYS A 114 -2.83 -23.73 -19.95
C LYS A 114 -1.77 -24.14 -18.94
N ASN A 115 -0.77 -24.84 -19.40
CA ASN A 115 0.35 -25.35 -18.58
C ASN A 115 1.68 -24.64 -18.89
N LYS A 116 1.67 -23.66 -19.78
CA LYS A 116 2.86 -22.86 -20.11
C LYS A 116 2.47 -21.41 -20.31
N VAL A 117 3.26 -20.50 -19.73
CA VAL A 117 3.13 -19.04 -19.88
C VAL A 117 4.49 -18.46 -20.22
N ASN A 118 4.55 -17.62 -21.26
CA ASN A 118 5.74 -16.89 -21.66
C ASN A 118 5.53 -15.40 -21.36
N LEU A 119 6.38 -14.83 -20.54
CA LEU A 119 6.38 -13.42 -20.15
C LEU A 119 7.61 -12.72 -20.71
N ALA A 120 7.43 -11.51 -21.24
CA ALA A 120 8.52 -10.61 -21.57
C ALA A 120 8.50 -9.42 -20.61
N PHE A 121 9.62 -9.08 -20.02
CA PHE A 121 9.76 -7.90 -19.15
C PHE A 121 10.71 -6.89 -19.79
N LEU A 122 10.19 -5.71 -20.13
CA LEU A 122 10.95 -4.62 -20.75
C LEU A 122 11.17 -3.50 -19.73
N ALA A 123 12.39 -3.36 -19.23
CA ALA A 123 12.71 -2.40 -18.19
C ALA A 123 14.07 -1.72 -18.40
N PRO A 124 14.24 -0.49 -17.92
CA PRO A 124 15.52 0.25 -18.00
C PRO A 124 16.47 -0.20 -16.86
N ILE A 125 16.98 -1.45 -16.97
CA ILE A 125 17.85 -2.05 -15.94
C ILE A 125 19.22 -1.38 -15.96
N LYS A 126 19.74 -1.02 -17.16
CA LYS A 126 21.01 -0.30 -17.32
C LYS A 126 22.19 -1.02 -16.65
N ILE A 127 22.32 -2.29 -16.91
CA ILE A 127 23.34 -3.15 -16.29
C ILE A 127 24.75 -2.59 -16.53
N ASP A 128 25.00 -2.00 -17.68
CA ASP A 128 26.27 -1.41 -18.08
C ASP A 128 26.63 -0.11 -17.34
N GLU A 129 25.68 0.52 -16.65
CA GLU A 129 25.92 1.70 -15.79
C GLU A 129 26.30 1.31 -14.35
N ILE A 130 26.30 0.02 -14.00
CA ILE A 130 26.66 -0.46 -12.66
C ILE A 130 28.16 -0.74 -12.62
N GLU A 131 28.88 -0.02 -11.75
CA GLU A 131 30.31 -0.23 -11.53
C GLU A 131 30.55 -1.43 -10.59
N TYR A 132 30.74 -2.61 -11.17
CA TYR A 132 30.90 -3.85 -10.41
C TYR A 132 32.25 -3.95 -9.66
N ASP A 133 33.27 -3.17 -10.08
CA ASP A 133 34.62 -3.21 -9.52
C ASP A 133 34.72 -2.57 -8.12
N SER A 134 33.67 -1.82 -7.71
CA SER A 134 33.62 -1.17 -6.41
C SER A 134 32.34 -1.54 -5.65
N ILE A 135 32.48 -2.46 -4.68
CA ILE A 135 31.36 -2.89 -3.81
C ILE A 135 30.69 -1.70 -3.10
N ASN A 136 31.48 -0.70 -2.68
CA ASN A 136 30.94 0.45 -1.98
C ASN A 136 30.14 1.37 -2.91
N GLN A 137 30.61 1.64 -4.13
CA GLN A 137 29.90 2.44 -5.12
C GLN A 137 28.63 1.74 -5.57
N THR A 138 28.70 0.45 -5.84
CA THR A 138 27.50 -0.36 -6.17
C THR A 138 26.46 -0.32 -5.04
N LYS A 139 26.88 -0.48 -3.76
CA LYS A 139 25.95 -0.37 -2.62
C LYS A 139 25.31 1.01 -2.51
N GLU A 140 26.08 2.09 -2.67
CA GLU A 140 25.54 3.46 -2.64
C GLU A 140 24.61 3.75 -3.84
N PHE A 141 24.90 3.21 -5.01
CA PHE A 141 24.03 3.30 -6.17
C PHE A 141 22.69 2.58 -5.95
N LEU A 142 22.75 1.35 -5.40
CA LEU A 142 21.56 0.53 -5.13
C LEU A 142 20.71 1.05 -3.96
N LYS A 143 21.23 1.90 -3.10
CA LYS A 143 20.45 2.58 -2.03
C LYS A 143 19.58 3.72 -2.56
N LYS A 144 19.92 4.27 -3.72
CA LYS A 144 19.20 5.41 -4.32
C LYS A 144 18.01 4.92 -5.14
N ILE A 145 16.89 5.62 -5.05
CA ILE A 145 15.74 5.40 -5.94
C ILE A 145 16.11 5.93 -7.33
N ASN A 146 16.23 5.04 -8.29
CA ASN A 146 16.52 5.33 -9.69
C ASN A 146 15.86 4.29 -10.60
N LEU A 147 15.96 4.45 -11.91
CA LEU A 147 15.31 3.55 -12.87
C LEU A 147 15.81 2.09 -12.75
N THR A 148 17.08 1.91 -12.48
CA THR A 148 17.69 0.58 -12.28
C THR A 148 17.11 -0.11 -11.04
N THR A 149 17.11 0.60 -9.89
CA THR A 149 16.59 0.01 -8.64
C THR A 149 15.09 -0.26 -8.72
N ILE A 150 14.31 0.62 -9.35
CA ILE A 150 12.88 0.39 -9.63
C ILE A 150 12.70 -0.86 -10.51
N SER A 151 13.53 -1.04 -11.54
CA SER A 151 13.46 -2.21 -12.43
C SER A 151 13.82 -3.51 -11.70
N ILE A 152 14.85 -3.48 -10.85
CA ILE A 152 15.26 -4.63 -10.01
C ILE A 152 14.17 -4.98 -8.99
N ASP A 153 13.62 -3.99 -8.29
CA ASP A 153 12.55 -4.20 -7.31
C ASP A 153 11.30 -4.78 -7.98
N PHE A 154 10.97 -4.29 -9.18
CA PHE A 154 9.87 -4.84 -9.96
C PHE A 154 10.13 -6.29 -10.37
N TYR A 155 11.33 -6.58 -10.89
CA TYR A 155 11.75 -7.94 -11.23
C TYR A 155 11.67 -8.89 -10.02
N ASN A 156 12.16 -8.48 -8.87
CA ASN A 156 12.15 -9.29 -7.66
C ASN A 156 10.71 -9.65 -7.23
N GLY A 157 9.78 -8.69 -7.32
CA GLY A 157 8.36 -8.95 -7.08
C GLY A 157 7.74 -9.92 -8.07
N MET A 158 8.05 -9.76 -9.38
CA MET A 158 7.64 -10.72 -10.42
C MET A 158 8.18 -12.12 -10.13
N LYS A 159 9.47 -12.22 -9.78
CA LYS A 159 10.15 -13.51 -9.50
C LYS A 159 9.48 -14.25 -8.35
N MET A 160 9.13 -13.55 -7.25
CA MET A 160 8.39 -14.12 -6.13
C MET A 160 7.04 -14.71 -6.58
N ALA A 161 6.27 -13.95 -7.38
CA ALA A 161 4.97 -14.40 -7.87
C ALA A 161 5.08 -15.63 -8.80
N ILE A 162 6.10 -15.64 -9.66
CA ILE A 162 6.37 -16.73 -10.59
C ILE A 162 6.78 -17.99 -9.82
N ASP A 163 7.69 -17.87 -8.84
CA ASP A 163 8.19 -19.00 -8.08
C ASP A 163 7.09 -19.67 -7.26
N GLU A 164 6.16 -18.88 -6.71
CA GLU A 164 5.00 -19.43 -5.99
C GLU A 164 3.98 -20.13 -6.90
N GLN A 165 3.86 -19.70 -8.17
CA GLN A 165 2.91 -20.28 -9.11
C GLN A 165 3.49 -21.45 -9.88
N TYR A 166 4.84 -21.55 -9.97
CA TYR A 166 5.52 -22.61 -10.68
C TYR A 166 5.34 -23.96 -9.96
N ASN A 167 4.92 -24.96 -10.70
CA ASN A 167 4.84 -26.36 -10.25
C ASN A 167 5.06 -27.29 -11.46
N ASP A 168 4.98 -28.60 -11.27
CA ASP A 168 5.21 -29.57 -12.33
C ASP A 168 4.21 -29.46 -13.50
N ASP A 169 3.00 -28.94 -13.22
CA ASP A 169 1.92 -28.79 -14.19
C ASP A 169 1.95 -27.43 -14.92
N ILE A 170 2.56 -26.40 -14.32
CA ILE A 170 2.57 -25.02 -14.83
C ILE A 170 4.02 -24.54 -14.98
N LYS A 171 4.43 -24.25 -16.20
CA LYS A 171 5.76 -23.70 -16.51
C LYS A 171 5.63 -22.24 -16.90
N ILE A 172 6.39 -21.36 -16.25
CA ILE A 172 6.40 -19.94 -16.53
C ILE A 172 7.82 -19.55 -16.97
N ASN A 173 7.94 -19.05 -18.19
CA ASN A 173 9.18 -18.51 -18.73
C ASN A 173 9.13 -16.98 -18.62
N LEU A 174 10.21 -16.37 -18.20
CA LEU A 174 10.38 -14.93 -18.13
C LEU A 174 11.64 -14.52 -18.86
N ASP A 175 11.49 -13.80 -19.98
CA ASP A 175 12.59 -13.17 -20.70
C ASP A 175 12.66 -11.69 -20.32
N ILE A 176 13.88 -11.20 -20.08
CA ILE A 176 14.15 -9.85 -19.62
C ILE A 176 14.91 -9.08 -20.70
N PHE A 177 14.38 -7.91 -21.06
CA PHE A 177 14.96 -7.02 -22.05
C PHE A 177 15.35 -5.69 -21.43
N ASP A 178 16.65 -5.38 -21.37
CA ASP A 178 17.13 -4.10 -20.91
C ASP A 178 16.94 -3.01 -21.96
N THR A 179 15.96 -2.15 -21.74
CA THR A 179 15.63 -1.04 -22.65
C THR A 179 16.62 0.12 -22.56
N LYS A 180 17.48 0.16 -21.53
CA LYS A 180 18.40 1.26 -21.22
C LYS A 180 17.74 2.64 -21.20
N ASN A 181 16.41 2.69 -21.15
CA ASN A 181 15.60 3.92 -21.32
C ASN A 181 15.88 4.65 -22.66
N ARG A 182 16.18 3.89 -23.73
CA ARG A 182 16.56 4.43 -25.04
C ARG A 182 15.67 3.87 -26.13
N ILE A 183 15.16 4.76 -26.99
CA ILE A 183 14.27 4.40 -28.11
C ILE A 183 14.99 3.55 -29.16
N ASP A 184 16.25 3.86 -29.47
CA ASP A 184 17.04 3.07 -30.42
C ASP A 184 17.27 1.64 -29.93
N VAL A 185 17.49 1.43 -28.64
CA VAL A 185 17.60 0.09 -28.04
C VAL A 185 16.26 -0.64 -28.12
N ILE A 186 15.16 0.03 -27.81
CA ILE A 186 13.81 -0.55 -27.90
C ILE A 186 13.49 -0.93 -29.35
N LYS A 187 13.87 -0.09 -30.31
CA LYS A 187 13.73 -0.41 -31.74
C LYS A 187 14.49 -1.67 -32.10
N MET A 188 15.77 -1.76 -31.72
CA MET A 188 16.59 -2.94 -31.94
C MET A 188 15.98 -4.20 -31.34
N ILE A 189 15.49 -4.14 -30.09
CA ILE A 189 14.82 -5.25 -29.43
C ILE A 189 13.58 -5.66 -30.24
N LYS A 190 12.75 -4.71 -30.65
CA LYS A 190 11.52 -4.94 -31.39
C LYS A 190 11.75 -5.55 -32.77
N ASP A 191 12.83 -5.13 -33.46
CA ASP A 191 13.17 -5.61 -34.79
C ASP A 191 13.75 -7.06 -34.79
N ASN A 192 14.32 -7.51 -33.65
CA ASN A 192 14.96 -8.81 -33.52
C ASN A 192 14.13 -9.86 -32.76
N ILE A 193 13.08 -9.48 -32.05
CA ILE A 193 12.28 -10.37 -31.22
C ILE A 193 10.84 -10.41 -31.70
N ASP A 194 10.33 -11.61 -31.96
CA ASP A 194 8.90 -11.81 -32.25
C ASP A 194 8.10 -11.87 -30.95
N PHE A 195 7.55 -10.74 -30.57
CA PHE A 195 6.76 -10.59 -29.35
C PHE A 195 5.41 -11.30 -29.39
N ASN A 196 4.94 -11.78 -30.55
CA ASN A 196 3.71 -12.58 -30.63
C ASN A 196 3.87 -14.00 -30.05
N ASN A 197 5.11 -14.41 -29.73
CA ASN A 197 5.39 -15.67 -29.04
C ASN A 197 5.23 -15.59 -27.51
N TYR A 198 4.95 -14.41 -26.97
CA TYR A 198 4.68 -14.19 -25.55
C TYR A 198 3.18 -14.12 -25.27
N ASP A 199 2.80 -14.44 -24.03
CA ASP A 199 1.42 -14.30 -23.55
C ASP A 199 1.16 -12.91 -22.99
N PHE A 200 2.17 -12.34 -22.31
CA PHE A 200 2.16 -10.96 -21.84
C PHE A 200 3.52 -10.30 -22.01
N ILE A 201 3.48 -9.00 -22.31
CA ILE A 201 4.64 -8.10 -22.32
C ILE A 201 4.45 -7.09 -21.21
N ILE A 202 5.32 -7.10 -20.21
CA ILE A 202 5.26 -6.20 -19.05
C ILE A 202 6.19 -5.02 -19.29
N GLY A 203 5.65 -3.81 -19.36
CA GLY A 203 6.40 -2.61 -19.72
C GLY A 203 6.42 -2.34 -21.23
N PRO A 204 7.29 -1.43 -21.71
CA PRO A 204 8.32 -0.64 -20.99
C PRO A 204 7.78 0.22 -19.83
N LEU A 205 8.62 0.45 -18.80
CA LEU A 205 8.19 1.12 -17.56
C LEU A 205 8.05 2.65 -17.68
N ILE A 206 8.47 3.25 -18.78
CA ILE A 206 8.47 4.71 -19.00
C ILE A 206 7.49 5.04 -20.12
N THR A 207 6.60 6.04 -19.92
CA THR A 207 5.51 6.41 -20.85
C THR A 207 5.98 6.57 -22.29
N ARG A 208 7.00 7.38 -22.55
CA ARG A 208 7.53 7.61 -23.92
C ARG A 208 7.96 6.29 -24.57
N ASN A 209 8.62 5.44 -23.81
CA ASN A 209 9.13 4.15 -24.29
C ASN A 209 7.98 3.17 -24.50
N PHE A 210 6.99 3.18 -23.63
CA PHE A 210 5.79 2.35 -23.74
C PHE A 210 5.01 2.68 -24.99
N ASN A 211 4.69 3.96 -25.24
CA ASN A 211 3.96 4.40 -26.42
C ASN A 211 4.72 4.10 -27.72
N TYR A 212 6.05 4.24 -27.72
CA TYR A 212 6.87 3.85 -28.86
C TYR A 212 6.83 2.34 -29.12
N PHE A 213 6.88 1.52 -28.07
CA PHE A 213 6.82 0.07 -28.17
C PHE A 213 5.43 -0.43 -28.56
N ASN A 214 4.38 0.16 -27.98
CA ASN A 214 2.98 -0.20 -28.16
C ASN A 214 2.51 0.18 -29.58
N SER A 215 2.66 -0.74 -30.52
CA SER A 215 2.32 -0.51 -31.94
C SER A 215 1.40 -1.61 -32.46
N ASN A 216 0.72 -1.32 -33.60
CA ASN A 216 -0.27 -2.21 -34.22
C ASN A 216 0.29 -3.58 -34.68
N ASN A 217 1.60 -3.75 -34.75
CA ASN A 217 2.22 -4.99 -35.23
C ASN A 217 2.35 -6.07 -34.11
N ILE A 218 2.06 -5.73 -32.88
CA ILE A 218 2.13 -6.64 -31.74
C ILE A 218 0.69 -6.96 -31.30
N LYS A 219 0.30 -8.23 -31.40
CA LYS A 219 -1.03 -8.72 -30.98
C LYS A 219 -1.06 -9.15 -29.51
N THR A 220 0.11 -9.44 -28.95
CA THR A 220 0.27 -9.82 -27.54
C THR A 220 -0.15 -8.69 -26.63
N LYS A 221 -0.77 -9.02 -25.50
CA LYS A 221 -1.18 -8.04 -24.48
C LYS A 221 0.04 -7.34 -23.87
N ILE A 222 0.04 -6.00 -23.96
CA ILE A 222 1.10 -5.13 -23.44
C ILE A 222 0.58 -4.45 -22.17
N VAL A 223 1.25 -4.73 -21.07
CA VAL A 223 0.84 -4.30 -19.73
C VAL A 223 1.64 -3.07 -19.29
N SER A 224 0.94 -1.96 -19.00
CA SER A 224 1.52 -0.78 -18.35
C SER A 224 1.40 -0.93 -16.83
N PRO A 225 2.49 -1.29 -16.12
CA PRO A 225 2.38 -1.68 -14.72
C PRO A 225 2.43 -0.51 -13.73
N LEU A 226 3.09 0.59 -14.08
CA LEU A 226 3.38 1.69 -13.16
C LEU A 226 2.79 3.04 -13.62
N ILE A 227 2.42 3.16 -14.88
CA ILE A 227 2.03 4.42 -15.52
C ILE A 227 0.52 4.43 -15.74
N SER A 228 -0.13 5.54 -15.48
CA SER A 228 -1.59 5.73 -15.66
C SER A 228 -1.96 6.87 -16.60
N SER A 229 -1.07 7.83 -16.80
CA SER A 229 -1.31 9.01 -17.64
C SER A 229 -0.55 8.91 -18.98
N ASP A 230 -1.12 9.54 -19.99
CA ASP A 230 -0.50 9.74 -21.30
C ASP A 230 -0.10 8.44 -22.03
N ILE A 231 -0.76 7.32 -21.70
CA ILE A 231 -0.63 6.06 -22.43
C ILE A 231 -1.53 6.09 -23.65
N GLU A 232 -0.96 5.79 -24.81
CA GLU A 232 -1.72 5.52 -26.03
C GLU A 232 -2.41 4.17 -25.89
N PHE A 233 -3.74 4.18 -25.82
CA PHE A 233 -4.54 2.97 -25.79
C PHE A 233 -4.56 2.28 -27.14
N ARG A 234 -4.54 0.94 -27.10
CA ARG A 234 -4.76 0.04 -28.22
C ARG A 234 -5.47 -1.21 -27.70
N ASP A 235 -6.09 -1.97 -28.59
CA ASP A 235 -6.86 -3.19 -28.28
C ASP A 235 -6.10 -4.25 -27.46
N ASN A 236 -4.78 -4.23 -27.53
CA ASN A 236 -3.88 -5.11 -26.77
C ASN A 236 -3.31 -4.48 -25.48
N THR A 237 -3.67 -3.23 -25.14
CA THR A 237 -3.12 -2.51 -23.99
C THR A 237 -3.87 -2.88 -22.71
N ILE A 238 -3.12 -3.14 -21.63
CA ILE A 238 -3.64 -3.30 -20.27
C ILE A 238 -3.00 -2.24 -19.38
N ILE A 239 -3.79 -1.31 -18.83
CA ILE A 239 -3.34 -0.35 -17.82
C ILE A 239 -3.79 -0.83 -16.45
N THR A 240 -2.83 -0.99 -15.54
CA THR A 240 -3.03 -1.63 -14.22
C THR A 240 -3.43 -0.67 -13.11
N THR A 241 -3.52 0.63 -13.40
CA THR A 241 -3.89 1.67 -12.44
C THR A 241 -5.23 2.31 -12.80
N ALA A 242 -6.06 2.55 -11.79
CA ALA A 242 -7.31 3.27 -11.98
C ALA A 242 -7.06 4.73 -12.38
N PRO A 243 -7.92 5.32 -13.25
CA PRO A 243 -7.74 6.70 -13.67
C PRO A 243 -8.00 7.68 -12.50
N ASP A 244 -7.23 8.76 -12.45
CA ASP A 244 -7.38 9.77 -11.41
C ASP A 244 -8.74 10.48 -11.49
N SER A 245 -9.33 10.59 -12.68
CA SER A 245 -10.69 11.11 -12.86
C SER A 245 -11.74 10.26 -12.13
N LEU A 246 -11.61 8.93 -12.16
CA LEU A 246 -12.52 8.02 -11.44
C LEU A 246 -12.36 8.17 -9.92
N LYS A 247 -11.14 8.23 -9.44
CA LYS A 247 -10.84 8.43 -8.02
C LYS A 247 -11.40 9.75 -7.52
N ARG A 248 -11.17 10.83 -8.26
CA ARG A 248 -11.68 12.17 -7.95
C ARG A 248 -13.21 12.22 -7.96
N LYS A 249 -13.86 11.60 -8.96
CA LYS A 249 -15.32 11.48 -9.00
C LYS A 249 -15.87 10.83 -7.73
N PHE A 250 -15.26 9.73 -7.29
CA PHE A 250 -15.66 9.05 -6.05
C PHE A 250 -15.50 9.94 -4.81
N VAL A 251 -14.39 10.69 -4.71
CA VAL A 251 -14.19 11.65 -3.62
C VAL A 251 -15.27 12.73 -3.63
N PHE A 252 -15.63 13.27 -4.79
CA PHE A 252 -16.67 14.28 -4.89
C PHE A 252 -18.08 13.74 -4.53
N GLU A 253 -18.39 12.51 -4.93
CA GLU A 253 -19.63 11.85 -4.53
C GLU A 253 -19.69 11.62 -3.02
N MET A 254 -18.57 11.25 -2.40
CA MET A 254 -18.45 11.13 -0.94
C MET A 254 -18.64 12.50 -0.26
N ILE A 255 -18.05 13.56 -0.79
CA ILE A 255 -18.21 14.93 -0.27
C ILE A 255 -19.68 15.35 -0.35
N ASP A 256 -20.38 15.06 -1.45
CA ASP A 256 -21.81 15.40 -1.59
C ASP A 256 -22.66 14.73 -0.51
N GLN A 257 -22.41 13.44 -0.23
CA GLN A 257 -23.06 12.73 0.87
C GLN A 257 -22.74 13.35 2.24
N MET A 258 -21.51 13.78 2.44
CA MET A 258 -21.13 14.46 3.69
C MET A 258 -21.82 15.81 3.85
N ILE A 259 -22.01 16.59 2.79
CA ILE A 259 -22.71 17.87 2.78
C ILE A 259 -24.22 17.67 3.10
N GLU A 260 -24.85 16.64 2.52
CA GLU A 260 -26.24 16.31 2.80
C GLU A 260 -26.48 15.99 4.28
N LEU A 261 -25.49 15.35 4.94
CA LEU A 261 -25.58 14.99 6.34
C LEU A 261 -25.31 16.17 7.28
N LYS A 262 -24.49 17.15 6.88
CA LYS A 262 -24.08 18.28 7.68
C LYS A 262 -23.64 19.45 6.79
N ASN A 263 -24.27 20.61 6.95
CA ASN A 263 -24.07 21.78 6.09
C ASN A 263 -23.57 23.05 6.86
N ASP A 264 -22.82 22.84 7.93
CA ASP A 264 -22.26 23.95 8.74
C ASP A 264 -20.74 23.76 8.98
N GLN A 265 -20.00 23.45 7.92
CA GLN A 265 -18.55 23.28 7.97
C GLN A 265 -17.82 24.52 7.46
N CYS A 266 -16.63 24.77 8.03
CA CYS A 266 -15.65 25.64 7.41
C CYS A 266 -14.81 24.85 6.43
N VAL A 267 -14.52 25.41 5.26
CA VAL A 267 -13.71 24.73 4.23
C VAL A 267 -12.44 25.53 3.95
N LEU A 268 -11.30 24.85 4.04
CA LEU A 268 -9.98 25.37 3.67
C LEU A 268 -9.38 24.47 2.58
N ILE A 269 -8.90 25.05 1.49
CA ILE A 269 -8.25 24.33 0.40
C ILE A 269 -6.77 24.69 0.39
N ILE A 270 -5.91 23.71 0.59
CA ILE A 270 -4.45 23.83 0.52
C ILE A 270 -3.99 23.07 -0.72
N SER A 271 -3.43 23.74 -1.72
CA SER A 271 -3.10 23.09 -2.99
C SER A 271 -1.78 23.56 -3.56
N ASP A 272 -1.11 22.66 -4.30
CA ASP A 272 0.02 23.04 -5.13
C ASP A 272 -0.42 23.38 -6.57
N GLN A 273 0.48 24.01 -7.32
CA GLN A 273 0.21 24.48 -8.68
C GLN A 273 -0.15 23.35 -9.66
N LYS A 274 0.34 22.13 -9.44
CA LYS A 274 0.03 20.96 -10.28
C LYS A 274 -1.42 20.52 -10.15
N ASN A 275 -2.05 20.84 -9.03
CA ASN A 275 -3.43 20.46 -8.70
C ASN A 275 -4.43 21.63 -8.81
N GLU A 276 -4.06 22.69 -9.54
CA GLU A 276 -4.91 23.88 -9.71
C GLU A 276 -6.29 23.54 -10.31
N LYS A 277 -6.36 22.61 -11.25
CA LYS A 277 -7.65 22.16 -11.81
C LYS A 277 -8.56 21.60 -10.72
N THR A 278 -8.04 20.75 -9.85
CA THR A 278 -8.78 20.17 -8.74
C THR A 278 -9.19 21.24 -7.72
N LYS A 279 -8.30 22.17 -7.40
CA LYS A 279 -8.63 23.32 -6.56
C LYS A 279 -9.83 24.09 -7.11
N ASN A 280 -9.85 24.37 -8.42
CA ASN A 280 -10.96 25.09 -9.06
C ASN A 280 -12.27 24.30 -9.03
N GLU A 281 -12.22 22.98 -9.22
CA GLU A 281 -13.39 22.11 -9.07
C GLU A 281 -13.93 22.14 -7.63
N LEU A 282 -13.07 22.15 -6.62
CA LEU A 282 -13.46 22.30 -5.21
C LEU A 282 -14.03 23.69 -4.91
N LEU A 283 -13.50 24.76 -5.50
CA LEU A 283 -14.03 26.12 -5.35
C LEU A 283 -15.42 26.29 -5.98
N ILE A 284 -15.70 25.57 -7.06
CA ILE A 284 -17.07 25.52 -7.62
C ILE A 284 -18.03 24.89 -6.62
N LYS A 285 -17.61 23.83 -5.93
CA LYS A 285 -18.43 23.14 -4.93
C LYS A 285 -18.54 23.93 -3.62
N PHE A 286 -17.48 24.63 -3.23
CA PHE A 286 -17.37 25.44 -2.01
C PHE A 286 -16.96 26.88 -2.35
N PRO A 287 -17.89 27.73 -2.84
CA PRO A 287 -17.55 29.10 -3.30
C PRO A 287 -16.96 30.00 -2.20
N ASN A 288 -17.28 29.70 -0.94
CA ASN A 288 -16.81 30.47 0.23
C ASN A 288 -15.61 29.80 0.92
N ALA A 289 -14.95 28.84 0.26
CA ALA A 289 -13.79 28.19 0.85
C ALA A 289 -12.58 29.14 0.88
N GLU A 290 -11.90 29.13 2.01
CA GLU A 290 -10.58 29.77 2.13
C GLU A 290 -9.52 28.95 1.38
N LYS A 291 -8.45 29.60 0.95
CA LYS A 291 -7.42 28.94 0.12
C LYS A 291 -6.01 29.33 0.53
N ILE A 292 -5.11 28.35 0.47
CA ILE A 292 -3.66 28.51 0.65
C ILE A 292 -2.97 27.84 -0.53
N ASP A 293 -2.23 28.60 -1.32
CA ASP A 293 -1.46 28.08 -2.45
C ASP A 293 -0.02 27.78 -2.02
N ILE A 294 0.46 26.59 -2.37
CA ILE A 294 1.82 26.12 -2.15
C ILE A 294 2.59 26.20 -3.46
N SER A 295 3.74 26.86 -3.47
CA SER A 295 4.64 26.93 -4.61
C SER A 295 5.89 26.06 -4.41
N ASP A 296 6.66 25.86 -5.49
CA ASP A 296 7.96 25.18 -5.41
C ASP A 296 8.97 25.95 -4.54
N GLU A 297 8.82 27.27 -4.48
CA GLU A 297 9.67 28.15 -3.69
C GLU A 297 9.24 28.23 -2.23
N ASN A 298 7.94 27.99 -1.95
CA ASN A 298 7.38 28.05 -0.60
C ASN A 298 6.47 26.84 -0.34
N LEU A 299 7.05 25.81 0.24
CA LEU A 299 6.36 24.58 0.67
C LEU A 299 5.82 24.69 2.10
N PHE A 300 6.00 25.82 2.76
CA PHE A 300 5.62 26.05 4.14
C PHE A 300 4.22 26.68 4.21
N VAL A 301 3.40 26.14 5.08
CA VAL A 301 2.10 26.72 5.45
C VAL A 301 2.22 27.39 6.81
N ASP A 302 1.98 28.70 6.88
CA ASP A 302 2.10 29.47 8.11
C ASP A 302 1.02 29.03 9.13
N PRO A 303 1.41 28.57 10.33
CA PRO A 303 0.49 28.18 11.38
C PRO A 303 -0.51 29.30 11.79
N LYS A 304 -0.11 30.56 11.72
CA LYS A 304 -0.97 31.69 12.07
C LYS A 304 -2.08 31.88 11.04
N ILE A 305 -1.79 31.63 9.77
CA ILE A 305 -2.78 31.73 8.69
C ILE A 305 -3.83 30.61 8.89
N THR A 306 -3.40 29.35 9.03
CA THR A 306 -4.33 28.24 9.24
C THR A 306 -5.15 28.43 10.52
N ASP A 307 -4.55 28.90 11.60
CA ASP A 307 -5.25 29.17 12.85
C ASP A 307 -6.33 30.23 12.73
N SER A 308 -6.07 31.29 11.95
CA SER A 308 -7.03 32.39 11.70
C SER A 308 -8.19 32.01 10.77
N LEU A 309 -7.99 31.03 9.89
CA LEU A 309 -8.97 30.57 8.91
C LEU A 309 -9.88 29.44 9.42
N MET A 310 -9.50 28.77 10.50
CA MET A 310 -10.29 27.70 11.10
C MET A 310 -11.13 28.16 12.28
N TYR A 311 -12.31 27.58 12.40
CA TYR A 311 -13.29 28.00 13.40
C TYR A 311 -13.35 26.99 14.56
N ASN A 312 -13.55 27.53 15.77
CA ASN A 312 -13.98 26.75 16.93
C ASN A 312 -15.49 26.45 16.82
N ASN A 313 -15.95 25.40 17.45
CA ASN A 313 -17.37 24.96 17.49
C ASN A 313 -17.97 24.58 16.11
N LYS A 314 -17.16 24.50 15.08
CA LYS A 314 -17.52 23.99 13.76
C LYS A 314 -16.57 22.88 13.32
N GLU A 315 -17.03 22.07 12.38
CA GLU A 315 -16.14 21.11 11.73
C GLU A 315 -15.36 21.82 10.63
N ASN A 316 -14.04 21.71 10.64
CA ASN A 316 -13.17 22.27 9.61
C ASN A 316 -12.78 21.15 8.64
N TRP A 317 -13.17 21.28 7.37
CA TRP A 317 -12.76 20.39 6.31
C TRP A 317 -11.59 21.00 5.57
N VAL A 318 -10.43 20.36 5.66
CA VAL A 318 -9.23 20.81 4.98
C VAL A 318 -8.96 19.88 3.81
N PHE A 319 -9.05 20.42 2.59
CA PHE A 319 -8.67 19.73 1.36
C PHE A 319 -7.20 19.96 1.09
N LEU A 320 -6.40 18.89 1.10
CA LEU A 320 -4.97 18.94 0.81
C LEU A 320 -4.70 18.33 -0.56
N GLU A 321 -4.58 19.20 -1.57
CA GLU A 321 -4.43 18.80 -2.96
C GLU A 321 -2.95 18.83 -3.37
N THR A 322 -2.20 17.83 -2.92
CA THR A 322 -0.78 17.60 -3.24
C THR A 322 -0.41 16.13 -3.07
N ASN A 323 0.54 15.67 -3.88
CA ASN A 323 1.16 14.35 -3.72
C ASN A 323 2.57 14.40 -3.12
N ARG A 324 3.01 15.58 -2.64
CA ARG A 324 4.33 15.79 -2.05
C ARG A 324 4.35 15.30 -0.60
N SER A 325 5.09 14.24 -0.32
CA SER A 325 5.14 13.63 1.01
C SER A 325 5.64 14.56 2.12
N ASN A 326 6.57 15.46 1.82
CA ASN A 326 7.04 16.48 2.77
C ASN A 326 5.96 17.50 3.14
N VAL A 327 5.13 17.92 2.18
CA VAL A 327 4.00 18.82 2.43
C VAL A 327 2.91 18.09 3.22
N ILE A 328 2.58 16.86 2.84
CA ILE A 328 1.60 16.04 3.58
C ILE A 328 2.04 15.89 5.05
N SER A 329 3.31 15.58 5.29
CA SER A 329 3.87 15.44 6.64
C SER A 329 3.82 16.75 7.43
N SER A 330 4.23 17.87 6.82
CA SER A 330 4.25 19.17 7.50
C SER A 330 2.83 19.67 7.79
N VAL A 331 1.93 19.63 6.81
CA VAL A 331 0.55 20.09 6.96
C VAL A 331 -0.24 19.21 7.93
N SER A 332 -0.11 17.88 7.85
CA SER A 332 -0.78 16.98 8.82
C SER A 332 -0.27 17.20 10.24
N SER A 333 1.03 17.49 10.42
CA SER A 333 1.60 17.82 11.74
C SER A 333 1.09 19.15 12.27
N LEU A 334 1.02 20.15 11.41
CA LEU A 334 0.49 21.48 11.72
C LEU A 334 -0.98 21.38 12.14
N LEU A 335 -1.83 20.82 11.29
CA LEU A 335 -3.26 20.70 11.56
C LEU A 335 -3.55 19.86 12.80
N ASN A 336 -2.80 18.77 13.01
CA ASN A 336 -2.94 17.96 14.23
C ASN A 336 -2.63 18.76 15.51
N SER A 337 -1.68 19.71 15.46
CA SER A 337 -1.35 20.57 16.61
C SER A 337 -2.43 21.61 16.92
N GLN A 338 -3.34 21.87 15.97
CA GLN A 338 -4.42 22.85 16.09
C GLN A 338 -5.77 22.22 16.48
N ILE A 339 -5.84 20.89 16.62
CA ILE A 339 -7.01 20.19 17.17
C ILE A 339 -7.10 20.46 18.67
N ASN A 340 -8.30 20.78 19.16
CA ASN A 340 -8.62 20.89 20.58
C ASN A 340 -10.07 20.43 20.84
N GLU A 341 -10.57 20.59 22.05
CA GLU A 341 -11.94 20.15 22.43
C GLU A 341 -13.03 20.82 21.59
N GLU A 342 -12.84 22.08 21.21
CA GLU A 342 -13.80 22.89 20.43
C GLU A 342 -13.54 22.83 18.92
N ARG A 343 -12.28 22.58 18.49
CA ARG A 343 -11.88 22.60 17.08
C ARG A 343 -11.65 21.20 16.54
N LYS A 344 -12.55 20.76 15.67
CA LYS A 344 -12.45 19.48 14.94
C LYS A 344 -11.97 19.74 13.54
N ILE A 345 -10.99 18.95 13.06
CA ILE A 345 -10.43 19.06 11.73
C ILE A 345 -10.52 17.70 11.02
N LYS A 346 -11.05 17.70 9.81
CA LYS A 346 -10.98 16.55 8.88
C LYS A 346 -10.08 16.90 7.72
N LEU A 347 -9.13 16.04 7.45
CA LEU A 347 -8.22 16.17 6.30
C LEU A 347 -8.71 15.26 5.17
N ILE A 348 -8.84 15.82 3.96
CA ILE A 348 -9.33 15.11 2.78
C ILE A 348 -8.39 15.42 1.62
N SER A 349 -8.12 14.45 0.76
CA SER A 349 -7.45 14.69 -0.51
C SER A 349 -8.21 14.00 -1.63
N SER A 350 -8.32 14.64 -2.79
CA SER A 350 -8.83 14.03 -4.02
C SER A 350 -7.70 13.54 -4.93
N VAL A 351 -6.47 13.88 -4.60
CA VAL A 351 -5.25 13.41 -5.27
C VAL A 351 -4.85 12.05 -4.70
N SER A 352 -4.47 11.14 -5.57
CA SER A 352 -3.94 9.85 -5.15
C SER A 352 -2.65 10.02 -4.37
N VAL A 353 -2.65 9.59 -3.12
CA VAL A 353 -1.46 9.64 -2.25
C VAL A 353 -0.91 8.22 -2.10
N GLU A 354 0.33 8.02 -2.49
CA GLU A 354 0.97 6.69 -2.49
C GLU A 354 2.21 6.58 -1.59
N ASN A 355 2.64 7.68 -0.97
CA ASN A 355 3.93 7.77 -0.27
C ASN A 355 3.80 7.66 1.26
N TYR A 356 3.04 6.67 1.75
CA TYR A 356 2.85 6.46 3.21
C TYR A 356 4.04 5.84 3.92
N ASP A 357 4.92 5.16 3.17
CA ASP A 357 6.12 4.53 3.73
C ASP A 357 7.19 5.57 4.12
N ASN A 358 6.88 6.86 3.93
CA ASN A 358 7.76 7.92 4.36
C ASN A 358 7.79 7.96 5.91
N PRO A 359 8.96 7.73 6.54
CA PRO A 359 9.08 7.69 8.00
C PRO A 359 8.73 9.01 8.69
N ASN A 360 8.61 10.09 7.92
CA ASN A 360 8.22 11.41 8.42
C ASN A 360 6.69 11.59 8.51
N ILE A 361 5.90 10.67 7.99
CA ILE A 361 4.43 10.71 8.08
C ILE A 361 4.00 9.92 9.31
N SER A 362 3.32 10.59 10.25
CA SER A 362 2.80 9.96 11.47
C SER A 362 1.38 9.45 11.26
N TYR A 363 1.19 8.14 11.35
CA TYR A 363 -0.14 7.52 11.28
C TYR A 363 -1.09 8.00 12.38
N GLU A 364 -0.58 8.25 13.60
CA GLU A 364 -1.34 8.84 14.70
C GLU A 364 -1.94 10.20 14.31
N LYS A 365 -1.12 11.07 13.69
CA LYS A 365 -1.59 12.40 13.26
C LYS A 365 -2.61 12.29 12.12
N LEU A 366 -2.40 11.38 11.19
CA LEU A 366 -3.38 11.12 10.13
C LEU A 366 -4.70 10.60 10.69
N GLY A 367 -4.64 9.72 11.70
CA GLY A 367 -5.81 9.19 12.40
C GLY A 367 -6.60 10.26 13.13
N ASN A 368 -5.93 11.14 13.88
CA ASN A 368 -6.56 12.26 14.58
C ASN A 368 -7.28 13.21 13.61
N LEU A 369 -6.74 13.40 12.41
CA LEU A 369 -7.32 14.22 11.34
C LEU A 369 -8.38 13.47 10.52
N ASN A 370 -8.63 12.19 10.77
CA ASN A 370 -9.48 11.35 9.94
C ASN A 370 -9.11 11.44 8.46
N PHE A 371 -7.80 11.45 8.15
CA PHE A 371 -7.32 11.70 6.79
C PHE A 371 -7.89 10.69 5.81
N THR A 372 -8.57 11.20 4.78
CA THR A 372 -9.27 10.41 3.78
C THR A 372 -8.78 10.77 2.38
N TYR A 373 -8.39 9.77 1.58
CA TYR A 373 -7.79 9.97 0.26
C TYR A 373 -7.87 8.71 -0.62
N PRO A 374 -7.86 8.84 -1.96
CA PRO A 374 -7.78 7.71 -2.87
C PRO A 374 -6.35 7.17 -2.98
N SER A 375 -6.21 5.85 -3.12
CA SER A 375 -4.91 5.19 -3.32
C SER A 375 -5.03 3.97 -4.24
N ASN A 376 -3.99 3.66 -5.01
CA ASN A 376 -3.92 2.42 -5.79
C ASN A 376 -3.55 1.22 -4.91
N SER A 377 -2.93 1.45 -3.76
CA SER A 377 -2.52 0.42 -2.81
C SER A 377 -3.07 0.69 -1.41
N PHE A 378 -3.37 -0.38 -0.69
CA PHE A 378 -3.86 -0.27 0.69
C PHE A 378 -2.68 -0.30 1.68
N PRO A 379 -2.56 0.68 2.59
CA PRO A 379 -1.42 0.80 3.48
C PRO A 379 -1.52 -0.05 4.76
N ASP A 380 -2.29 -1.13 4.75
CA ASP A 380 -2.44 -2.02 5.91
C ASP A 380 -1.37 -3.12 5.94
N GLU A 381 -1.04 -3.60 7.14
CA GLU A 381 -0.12 -4.70 7.37
C GLU A 381 -0.90 -5.99 7.69
N SER A 382 -1.39 -6.63 6.64
CA SER A 382 -2.02 -7.96 6.78
C SER A 382 -0.97 -9.05 7.10
N ASP A 383 -1.41 -10.14 7.72
CA ASP A 383 -0.55 -11.30 7.97
C ASP A 383 0.05 -11.85 6.67
N ALA A 384 -0.72 -11.87 5.59
CA ALA A 384 -0.24 -12.29 4.28
C ALA A 384 0.89 -11.40 3.76
N LEU A 385 0.77 -10.08 3.94
CA LEU A 385 1.83 -9.14 3.58
C LEU A 385 3.08 -9.34 4.44
N ASN A 386 2.93 -9.62 5.72
CA ASN A 386 4.06 -9.88 6.63
C ASN A 386 4.80 -11.17 6.26
N VAL A 387 4.08 -12.22 5.88
CA VAL A 387 4.66 -13.46 5.33
C VAL A 387 5.43 -13.17 4.05
N PHE A 388 4.82 -12.44 3.11
CA PHE A 388 5.50 -12.02 1.88
C PHE A 388 6.78 -11.24 2.17
N LYS A 389 6.73 -10.25 3.08
CA LYS A 389 7.91 -9.45 3.47
C LYS A 389 9.03 -10.31 4.05
N SER A 390 8.71 -11.33 4.84
CA SER A 390 9.71 -12.25 5.38
C SER A 390 10.35 -13.09 4.29
N ASN A 391 9.55 -13.71 3.42
CA ASN A 391 10.04 -14.54 2.31
C ASN A 391 10.89 -13.71 1.33
N TYR A 392 10.48 -12.48 1.05
CA TYR A 392 11.23 -11.57 0.20
C TYR A 392 12.60 -11.22 0.80
N LEU A 393 12.62 -10.90 2.11
CA LEU A 393 13.88 -10.63 2.83
C LEU A 393 14.82 -11.83 2.80
N ASP A 394 14.29 -13.04 3.01
CA ASP A 394 15.08 -14.27 3.00
C ASP A 394 15.67 -14.55 1.59
N GLN A 395 14.94 -14.21 0.53
CA GLN A 395 15.38 -14.46 -0.85
C GLN A 395 16.33 -13.39 -1.40
N PHE A 396 16.08 -12.10 -1.10
CA PHE A 396 16.81 -10.98 -1.72
C PHE A 396 17.66 -10.17 -0.74
N GLY A 397 17.63 -10.47 0.56
CA GLY A 397 18.47 -9.81 1.57
C GLY A 397 18.04 -8.39 1.96
N ASN A 398 16.91 -7.89 1.44
CA ASN A 398 16.34 -6.59 1.77
C ASN A 398 14.80 -6.67 1.89
N TYR A 399 14.18 -5.69 2.53
CA TYR A 399 12.72 -5.63 2.60
C TYR A 399 12.12 -5.19 1.27
N PRO A 400 10.94 -5.75 0.87
CA PRO A 400 10.24 -5.30 -0.30
C PRO A 400 9.75 -3.87 -0.13
N ASN A 401 9.77 -3.12 -1.21
CA ASN A 401 9.10 -1.82 -1.30
C ASN A 401 7.77 -1.94 -2.08
N ARG A 402 7.09 -0.82 -2.28
CA ARG A 402 5.81 -0.80 -3.02
C ARG A 402 5.92 -1.30 -4.44
N VAL A 403 7.06 -1.07 -5.10
CA VAL A 403 7.26 -1.51 -6.49
C VAL A 403 7.30 -3.03 -6.55
N SER A 404 8.03 -3.67 -5.64
CA SER A 404 8.09 -5.14 -5.56
C SER A 404 6.75 -5.75 -5.17
N ILE A 405 6.03 -5.16 -4.21
CA ILE A 405 4.69 -5.65 -3.82
C ILE A 405 3.70 -5.51 -4.99
N LYS A 406 3.73 -4.38 -5.68
CA LYS A 406 2.88 -4.15 -6.85
C LYS A 406 3.18 -5.12 -7.99
N ALA A 407 4.47 -5.40 -8.24
CA ALA A 407 4.87 -6.37 -9.24
C ALA A 407 4.40 -7.78 -8.90
N TYR A 408 4.56 -8.20 -7.64
CA TYR A 408 4.06 -9.48 -7.16
C TYR A 408 2.54 -9.59 -7.33
N ASP A 409 1.77 -8.62 -6.85
CA ASP A 409 0.31 -8.60 -6.96
C ASP A 409 -0.14 -8.63 -8.43
N LEU A 410 0.50 -7.81 -9.28
CA LEU A 410 0.17 -7.76 -10.69
C LEU A 410 0.38 -9.11 -11.38
N ILE A 411 1.53 -9.73 -11.18
CA ILE A 411 1.83 -11.01 -11.83
C ILE A 411 0.91 -12.12 -11.31
N LYS A 412 0.62 -12.15 -10.01
CA LYS A 412 -0.36 -13.09 -9.45
C LYS A 412 -1.74 -12.92 -10.08
N ASP A 413 -2.20 -11.68 -10.27
CA ASP A 413 -3.48 -11.38 -10.92
C ASP A 413 -3.50 -11.79 -12.39
N LEU A 414 -2.48 -11.42 -13.17
CA LEU A 414 -2.38 -11.76 -14.59
C LEU A 414 -2.34 -13.28 -14.81
N LEU A 415 -1.49 -13.99 -14.05
CA LEU A 415 -1.37 -15.45 -14.15
C LEU A 415 -2.69 -16.13 -13.76
N TYR A 416 -3.33 -15.69 -12.69
CA TYR A 416 -4.60 -16.24 -12.27
C TYR A 416 -5.68 -16.10 -13.33
N ARG A 417 -5.88 -14.89 -13.89
CA ARG A 417 -6.84 -14.63 -14.95
C ARG A 417 -6.54 -15.45 -16.20
N TYR A 418 -5.29 -15.60 -16.55
CA TYR A 418 -4.87 -16.29 -17.75
C TYR A 418 -4.94 -17.81 -17.66
N LEU A 419 -4.52 -18.38 -16.54
CA LEU A 419 -4.46 -19.82 -16.35
C LEU A 419 -5.83 -20.43 -16.09
N TYR A 420 -6.68 -19.77 -15.34
CA TYR A 420 -7.92 -20.37 -14.83
C TYR A 420 -9.19 -19.86 -15.47
N TYR A 421 -9.18 -18.71 -16.15
CA TYR A 421 -10.36 -18.12 -16.79
C TYR A 421 -10.23 -18.00 -18.29
N ARG A 422 -11.33 -18.13 -19.03
CA ARG A 422 -11.34 -18.13 -20.50
C ARG A 422 -12.26 -17.11 -21.15
N ASN A 423 -12.94 -16.31 -20.39
CA ASN A 423 -13.85 -15.32 -20.93
C ASN A 423 -13.01 -14.18 -21.55
N TYR A 424 -13.47 -13.62 -22.65
CA TYR A 424 -12.87 -12.49 -23.32
C TYR A 424 -11.40 -12.70 -23.77
N ASN A 425 -11.21 -13.40 -24.91
CA ASN A 425 -9.87 -13.67 -25.49
C ASN A 425 -8.87 -14.30 -24.50
N GLY A 426 -9.37 -15.09 -23.56
CA GLY A 426 -8.52 -15.82 -22.61
C GLY A 426 -8.12 -15.04 -21.38
N PHE A 427 -8.75 -13.89 -21.11
CA PHE A 427 -8.49 -13.07 -19.93
C PHE A 427 -9.83 -12.65 -19.29
N ASP A 428 -10.05 -13.01 -18.02
CA ASP A 428 -11.31 -12.69 -17.34
C ASP A 428 -11.29 -11.27 -16.76
N ILE A 429 -12.30 -10.46 -17.11
CA ILE A 429 -12.44 -9.08 -16.69
C ILE A 429 -13.61 -8.86 -15.72
N ASP A 430 -14.42 -9.89 -15.46
CA ASP A 430 -15.73 -9.72 -14.80
C ASP A 430 -15.69 -9.73 -13.26
N TYR A 431 -14.50 -9.72 -12.64
CA TYR A 431 -14.40 -9.72 -11.19
C TYR A 431 -13.29 -8.81 -10.66
N GLU A 432 -13.45 -8.35 -9.41
CA GLU A 432 -12.42 -7.66 -8.66
C GLU A 432 -11.56 -8.69 -7.90
N ASN A 433 -10.26 -8.63 -8.12
CA ASN A 433 -9.27 -9.42 -7.40
C ASN A 433 -8.50 -8.53 -6.43
N SER A 434 -8.57 -8.84 -5.13
CA SER A 434 -7.82 -8.15 -4.09
C SER A 434 -6.67 -9.05 -3.63
N LEU A 435 -5.46 -8.49 -3.63
CA LEU A 435 -4.22 -9.18 -3.31
C LEU A 435 -3.56 -8.60 -2.05
N LEU A 436 -2.23 -8.63 -1.94
CA LEU A 436 -1.55 -8.15 -0.73
C LEU A 436 -1.88 -6.68 -0.44
N ASN A 437 -1.62 -5.79 -1.41
CA ASN A 437 -1.85 -4.36 -1.27
C ASN A 437 -2.61 -3.74 -2.44
N ASN A 438 -2.78 -4.47 -3.55
CA ASN A 438 -3.40 -3.93 -4.75
C ASN A 438 -4.67 -4.71 -5.08
N LYS A 439 -5.59 -4.07 -5.82
CA LYS A 439 -6.77 -4.72 -6.35
C LYS A 439 -6.99 -4.36 -7.81
N TYR A 440 -7.52 -5.33 -8.54
CA TYR A 440 -7.68 -5.24 -9.99
C TYR A 440 -9.09 -5.63 -10.41
N ASN A 441 -9.72 -4.73 -11.16
CA ASN A 441 -10.98 -4.98 -11.86
C ASN A 441 -10.89 -4.28 -13.21
N TYR A 442 -10.55 -5.05 -14.23
CA TYR A 442 -10.37 -4.50 -15.56
C TYR A 442 -11.69 -4.30 -16.26
N LYS A 443 -11.81 -3.18 -16.94
CA LYS A 443 -12.92 -2.89 -17.86
C LYS A 443 -12.37 -2.52 -19.22
N ASP A 444 -13.12 -2.86 -20.25
CA ASP A 444 -12.85 -2.40 -21.60
C ASP A 444 -13.09 -0.88 -21.68
N VAL A 445 -12.20 -0.20 -22.36
CA VAL A 445 -12.28 1.24 -22.61
C VAL A 445 -12.49 1.44 -24.10
N ASP A 446 -13.76 1.59 -24.50
CA ASP A 446 -14.20 1.90 -25.87
C ASP A 446 -13.62 0.96 -26.93
N GLU A 447 -13.52 -0.36 -26.63
CA GLU A 447 -12.90 -1.39 -27.46
C GLU A 447 -11.39 -1.13 -27.79
N GLN A 448 -10.75 -0.24 -27.02
CA GLN A 448 -9.35 0.15 -27.24
C GLN A 448 -8.39 -0.45 -26.23
N GLY A 449 -8.85 -1.41 -25.40
CA GLY A 449 -7.98 -2.06 -24.42
C GLY A 449 -8.57 -2.07 -23.00
N LEU A 450 -7.83 -2.62 -22.07
CA LEU A 450 -8.29 -2.87 -20.71
C LEU A 450 -7.68 -1.87 -19.73
N ARG A 451 -8.49 -1.34 -18.81
CA ARG A 451 -8.01 -0.50 -17.73
C ARG A 451 -8.59 -0.92 -16.38
N ASN A 452 -7.73 -1.01 -15.38
CA ASN A 452 -8.15 -1.21 -14.01
C ASN A 452 -9.05 -0.06 -13.53
N GLN A 453 -10.17 -0.41 -12.91
CA GLN A 453 -11.13 0.52 -12.32
C GLN A 453 -11.11 0.48 -10.79
N SER A 454 -10.38 -0.49 -10.21
CA SER A 454 -10.32 -0.63 -8.76
C SER A 454 -9.23 0.23 -8.13
N PHE A 455 -9.59 0.82 -7.01
CA PHE A 455 -8.70 1.61 -6.13
C PHE A 455 -9.26 1.55 -4.71
N TYR A 456 -8.48 2.00 -3.76
CA TYR A 456 -8.90 2.13 -2.36
C TYR A 456 -9.28 3.57 -2.05
N MET A 457 -10.34 3.75 -1.28
CA MET A 457 -10.61 5.01 -0.58
C MET A 457 -10.19 4.84 0.86
N VAL A 458 -8.98 5.26 1.15
CA VAL A 458 -8.32 5.06 2.43
C VAL A 458 -8.77 6.12 3.42
N LYS A 459 -9.14 5.70 4.63
CA LYS A 459 -9.41 6.58 5.76
C LYS A 459 -8.59 6.14 6.96
N HIS A 460 -7.80 7.05 7.51
CA HIS A 460 -7.19 6.87 8.81
C HIS A 460 -8.18 7.26 9.90
N LYS A 461 -8.31 6.40 10.90
CA LYS A 461 -9.13 6.66 12.09
C LYS A 461 -8.37 6.13 13.29
N GLU A 462 -7.95 7.02 14.20
CA GLU A 462 -7.05 6.66 15.30
C GLU A 462 -5.78 5.98 14.76
N LEU A 463 -5.55 4.72 15.10
CA LEU A 463 -4.42 3.91 14.58
C LEU A 463 -4.84 2.90 13.51
N GLU A 464 -6.13 2.90 13.14
CA GLU A 464 -6.68 2.00 12.13
C GLU A 464 -6.69 2.65 10.75
N VAL A 465 -6.59 1.81 9.73
CA VAL A 465 -6.77 2.19 8.33
C VAL A 465 -7.96 1.45 7.76
N ILE A 466 -8.90 2.19 7.18
CA ILE A 466 -10.19 1.67 6.70
C ILE A 466 -10.29 1.90 5.20
N ASP A 467 -10.75 0.89 4.46
CA ASP A 467 -11.14 1.03 3.05
C ASP A 467 -12.63 1.37 2.94
N LEU A 468 -12.96 2.59 2.52
CA LEU A 468 -14.33 3.06 2.34
C LEU A 468 -14.98 2.57 1.04
N THR A 469 -14.25 1.88 0.17
CA THR A 469 -14.84 1.26 -1.03
C THR A 469 -15.51 -0.08 -0.71
N LYS A 470 -15.23 -0.67 0.44
CA LYS A 470 -15.92 -1.88 0.94
C LYS A 470 -17.24 -1.47 1.56
N LYS A 471 -18.34 -1.91 0.95
CA LYS A 471 -19.70 -1.77 1.51
C LYS A 471 -20.00 -2.87 2.53
#